data_a5990fbc7fa9df433ec3d7d906322bae
#
_entry.id   a5990fbc7fa9df433ec3d7d906322bae
#
_cell.length_a   1.000
_cell.length_b   1.000
_cell.length_c   1.000
_cell.angle_alpha   90.00
_cell.angle_beta   90.00
_cell.angle_gamma   90.00
#
_symmetry.space_group_name_H-M   'P 1'
#
loop_
_entity.id
_entity.type
_entity.pdbx_description
1 polymer ?
#
loop_
_entity_poly.entity_id
_entity_poly.type
_entity_poly.pdbx_seq_one_letter_code
_entity_poly.pdbx_strand_id
1 'polypeptide(L)'
;MRVFLCVGLLAGGLAASGEESKPFVDYSKKTRDYLKRVQQGEQRHAFKGGQDVTRWQVEARAALVRVTGLERMRRELSSFRPKVTEGQAVEIEESHYRSLCTIETEPGISIPFYLLVPRAAGKNVRFPLFLCPHGHDRHGLHSYAGVYRNKVHREQILGRGGNIAEQAVRRGFVALAPATRGLADEVLVPDPRGRHGNRPCRAQFMHCLVAGRTPIAERIWDMQCLLDWVVAHPSVDKERIVMSGNSGGGVLTAYTAAID
;
A
#
# COMPACT_ATOMS: atom_id res chain seq x y z
N MET A 1 -2.25 18.32 11.23
CA MET A 1 -3.20 17.20 11.19
C MET A 1 -3.45 16.91 9.71
N ARG A 2 -2.80 15.85 9.21
CA ARG A 2 -2.97 15.47 7.79
C ARG A 2 -4.37 14.87 7.63
N VAL A 3 -5.16 15.39 6.69
CA VAL A 3 -6.52 14.87 6.44
C VAL A 3 -6.43 13.82 5.33
N PHE A 4 -6.63 12.55 5.69
CA PHE A 4 -6.72 11.46 4.73
C PHE A 4 -8.18 11.20 4.36
N LEU A 5 -8.48 11.29 3.09
CA LEU A 5 -9.76 10.81 2.56
C LEU A 5 -9.60 9.33 2.15
N CYS A 6 -10.17 8.43 2.92
CA CYS A 6 -10.16 7.00 2.63
C CYS A 6 -11.31 6.66 1.69
N VAL A 7 -11.06 6.53 0.40
CA VAL A 7 -12.06 6.04 -0.56
C VAL A 7 -11.86 4.55 -0.76
N GLY A 8 -12.61 3.74 -0.03
CA GLY A 8 -12.70 2.30 -0.25
C GLY A 8 -13.61 2.01 -1.45
N LEU A 9 -13.06 1.62 -2.58
CA LEU A 9 -13.83 1.03 -3.68
C LEU A 9 -14.21 -0.40 -3.29
N LEU A 10 -15.49 -0.62 -2.99
CA LEU A 10 -16.09 -1.96 -2.91
C LEU A 10 -16.08 -2.56 -4.31
N ALA A 11 -15.16 -3.47 -4.57
CA ALA A 11 -15.14 -4.23 -5.81
C ALA A 11 -16.33 -5.21 -5.82
N GLY A 12 -17.28 -4.97 -6.72
CA GLY A 12 -18.33 -5.93 -7.05
C GLY A 12 -17.70 -7.25 -7.49
N GLY A 13 -18.21 -8.36 -6.93
CA GLY A 13 -17.68 -9.69 -7.16
C GLY A 13 -17.75 -10.09 -8.64
N LEU A 14 -16.60 -10.39 -9.21
CA LEU A 14 -16.50 -11.21 -10.41
C LEU A 14 -16.58 -12.67 -9.95
N ALA A 15 -17.63 -13.35 -10.40
CA ALA A 15 -17.77 -14.80 -10.31
C ALA A 15 -16.58 -15.45 -11.04
N ALA A 16 -15.65 -16.02 -10.29
CA ALA A 16 -14.61 -16.86 -10.84
C ALA A 16 -15.26 -18.19 -11.25
N SER A 17 -15.12 -18.54 -12.53
CA SER A 17 -15.43 -19.86 -13.08
C SER A 17 -14.76 -20.96 -12.25
N GLY A 18 -15.58 -21.92 -11.81
CA GLY A 18 -15.21 -22.92 -10.84
C GLY A 18 -14.07 -23.85 -11.28
N GLU A 19 -12.94 -23.70 -10.65
CA GLU A 19 -12.18 -24.82 -10.14
C GLU A 19 -12.55 -24.94 -8.66
N GLU A 20 -13.18 -26.04 -8.29
CA GLU A 20 -13.38 -26.43 -6.89
C GLU A 20 -12.01 -26.44 -6.21
N SER A 21 -11.69 -25.36 -5.50
CA SER A 21 -10.52 -25.35 -4.63
C SER A 21 -10.80 -26.37 -3.56
N LYS A 22 -10.09 -27.51 -3.59
CA LYS A 22 -10.09 -28.49 -2.50
C LYS A 22 -9.96 -27.74 -1.18
N PRO A 23 -10.84 -27.96 -0.20
CA PRO A 23 -10.83 -27.21 1.04
C PRO A 23 -9.45 -27.30 1.68
N PHE A 24 -8.88 -26.14 1.99
CA PHE A 24 -7.57 -26.01 2.62
C PHE A 24 -7.71 -26.51 4.06
N VAL A 25 -7.29 -27.72 4.33
CA VAL A 25 -7.34 -28.39 5.64
C VAL A 25 -8.72 -28.35 6.29
N ASP A 26 -9.33 -29.49 6.42
CA ASP A 26 -10.61 -29.60 7.14
C ASP A 26 -10.36 -29.47 8.65
N TYR A 27 -10.41 -28.23 9.15
CA TYR A 27 -10.46 -28.02 10.59
C TYR A 27 -11.73 -28.65 11.12
N SER A 28 -11.61 -29.43 12.18
CA SER A 28 -12.80 -29.99 12.84
C SER A 28 -13.80 -28.88 13.15
N LYS A 29 -15.09 -29.21 13.14
CA LYS A 29 -16.16 -28.25 13.49
C LYS A 29 -15.85 -27.54 14.82
N LYS A 30 -15.35 -28.26 15.82
CA LYS A 30 -14.99 -27.72 17.14
C LYS A 30 -13.89 -26.66 17.06
N THR A 31 -12.85 -26.85 16.25
CA THR A 31 -11.79 -25.87 16.05
C THR A 31 -12.33 -24.61 15.34
N ARG A 32 -13.19 -24.77 14.31
CA ARG A 32 -13.82 -23.64 13.64
C ARG A 32 -14.73 -22.83 14.58
N ASP A 33 -15.52 -23.51 15.40
CA ASP A 33 -16.42 -22.86 16.36
C ASP A 33 -15.61 -22.13 17.45
N TYR A 34 -14.49 -22.70 17.87
CA TYR A 34 -13.57 -22.04 18.81
C TYR A 34 -12.97 -20.78 18.20
N LEU A 35 -12.41 -20.86 16.99
CA LEU A 35 -11.82 -19.68 16.31
C LEU A 35 -12.84 -18.58 16.06
N LYS A 36 -14.09 -18.94 15.70
CA LYS A 36 -15.17 -17.95 15.58
C LYS A 36 -15.45 -17.23 16.90
N ARG A 37 -15.51 -17.96 18.02
CA ARG A 37 -15.69 -17.35 19.35
C ARG A 37 -14.54 -16.40 19.70
N VAL A 38 -13.28 -16.77 19.39
CA VAL A 38 -12.11 -15.91 19.60
C VAL A 38 -12.22 -14.64 18.77
N GLN A 39 -12.63 -14.75 17.49
CA GLN A 39 -12.82 -13.60 16.59
C GLN A 39 -14.01 -12.71 17.01
N GLN A 40 -15.03 -13.29 17.59
CA GLN A 40 -16.24 -12.60 18.07
C GLN A 40 -16.12 -12.15 19.53
N GLY A 41 -14.97 -12.40 20.17
CA GLY A 41 -14.69 -11.97 21.53
C GLY A 41 -14.72 -10.45 21.69
N GLU A 42 -14.50 -9.99 22.93
CA GLU A 42 -14.54 -8.57 23.25
C GLU A 42 -13.62 -7.74 22.32
N GLN A 43 -14.23 -6.86 21.55
CA GLN A 43 -13.52 -5.91 20.69
C GLN A 43 -13.12 -4.71 21.53
N ARG A 44 -12.00 -4.83 22.26
CA ARG A 44 -11.54 -3.86 23.26
C ARG A 44 -11.39 -2.43 22.72
N HIS A 45 -11.09 -2.29 21.43
CA HIS A 45 -10.86 -1.01 20.77
C HIS A 45 -12.00 -0.62 19.82
N ALA A 46 -13.14 -1.30 19.84
CA ALA A 46 -14.30 -0.86 19.10
C ALA A 46 -14.80 0.48 19.64
N PHE A 47 -15.12 1.41 18.76
CA PHE A 47 -15.75 2.67 19.15
C PHE A 47 -17.15 2.39 19.70
N LYS A 48 -17.44 2.92 20.88
CA LYS A 48 -18.77 2.84 21.52
C LYS A 48 -19.39 4.23 21.53
N GLY A 49 -20.67 4.32 21.24
CA GLY A 49 -21.39 5.59 21.27
C GLY A 49 -21.18 6.34 22.59
N GLY A 50 -21.00 7.65 22.52
CA GLY A 50 -20.78 8.52 23.69
C GLY A 50 -19.34 8.61 24.19
N GLN A 51 -18.39 7.87 23.58
CA GLN A 51 -16.97 8.03 23.90
C GLN A 51 -16.40 9.33 23.28
N ASP A 52 -15.37 9.89 23.93
CA ASP A 52 -14.53 10.91 23.33
C ASP A 52 -13.75 10.33 22.14
N VAL A 53 -14.08 10.82 20.94
CA VAL A 53 -13.50 10.35 19.67
C VAL A 53 -11.98 10.55 19.65
N THR A 54 -11.49 11.69 20.13
CA THR A 54 -10.06 12.03 20.10
C THR A 54 -9.27 11.07 21.00
N ARG A 55 -9.76 10.84 22.21
CA ARG A 55 -9.14 9.89 23.13
C ARG A 55 -9.17 8.48 22.58
N TRP A 56 -10.32 8.04 22.04
CA TRP A 56 -10.44 6.72 21.42
C TRP A 56 -9.47 6.57 20.24
N GLN A 57 -9.34 7.56 19.37
CA GLN A 57 -8.38 7.53 18.25
C GLN A 57 -6.94 7.35 18.73
N VAL A 58 -6.52 8.05 19.79
CA VAL A 58 -5.17 7.90 20.35
C VAL A 58 -4.94 6.47 20.87
N GLU A 59 -5.89 5.93 21.63
CA GLU A 59 -5.80 4.58 22.20
C GLU A 59 -5.82 3.49 21.11
N ALA A 60 -6.72 3.61 20.13
CA ALA A 60 -6.83 2.68 19.01
C ALA A 60 -5.58 2.71 18.11
N ARG A 61 -5.04 3.89 17.82
CA ARG A 61 -3.79 4.07 17.07
C ARG A 61 -2.62 3.41 17.77
N ALA A 62 -2.45 3.65 19.07
CA ALA A 62 -1.39 3.02 19.85
C ALA A 62 -1.51 1.48 19.86
N ALA A 63 -2.73 0.96 19.96
CA ALA A 63 -2.98 -0.48 19.86
C ALA A 63 -2.62 -1.03 18.48
N LEU A 64 -3.01 -0.36 17.38
CA LEU A 64 -2.66 -0.76 16.02
C LEU A 64 -1.15 -0.78 15.80
N VAL A 65 -0.43 0.23 16.22
CA VAL A 65 1.04 0.31 16.12
C VAL A 65 1.69 -0.86 16.83
N ARG A 66 1.20 -1.23 18.02
CA ARG A 66 1.71 -2.36 18.81
C ARG A 66 1.39 -3.71 18.17
N VAL A 67 0.12 -3.98 17.84
CA VAL A 67 -0.30 -5.30 17.34
C VAL A 67 0.21 -5.60 15.94
N THR A 68 0.47 -4.59 15.13
CA THR A 68 1.12 -4.75 13.81
C THR A 68 2.62 -5.03 13.92
N GLY A 69 3.26 -4.71 15.04
CA GLY A 69 4.71 -4.77 15.21
C GLY A 69 5.46 -3.54 14.68
N LEU A 70 4.74 -2.51 14.23
CA LEU A 70 5.34 -1.27 13.70
C LEU A 70 6.15 -0.52 14.77
N GLU A 71 5.74 -0.59 16.04
CA GLU A 71 6.47 -0.02 17.16
C GLU A 71 7.91 -0.58 17.25
N ARG A 72 8.06 -1.89 17.07
CA ARG A 72 9.38 -2.54 17.04
C ARG A 72 10.21 -2.04 15.87
N MET A 73 9.65 -2.00 14.67
CA MET A 73 10.34 -1.48 13.49
C MET A 73 10.82 -0.03 13.69
N ARG A 74 9.96 0.84 14.22
CA ARG A 74 10.32 2.23 14.51
C ARG A 74 11.50 2.35 15.48
N ARG A 75 11.58 1.48 16.49
CA ARG A 75 12.73 1.44 17.42
C ARG A 75 14.00 0.95 16.72
N GLU A 76 13.91 -0.17 16.00
CA GLU A 76 15.05 -0.77 15.29
C GLU A 76 15.62 0.17 14.21
N LEU A 77 14.77 0.94 13.55
CA LEU A 77 15.10 1.83 12.45
C LEU A 77 15.21 3.32 12.85
N SER A 78 15.24 3.62 14.15
CA SER A 78 15.21 5.01 14.65
C SER A 78 16.39 5.88 14.17
N SER A 79 17.55 5.29 13.96
CA SER A 79 18.75 5.95 13.42
C SER A 79 18.86 5.87 11.88
N PHE A 80 18.08 5.04 11.24
CA PHE A 80 18.09 4.90 9.79
C PHE A 80 17.45 6.13 9.11
N ARG A 81 18.02 6.53 7.99
CA ARG A 81 17.51 7.64 7.17
C ARG A 81 17.23 7.10 5.77
N PRO A 82 15.94 7.04 5.36
CA PRO A 82 15.56 6.63 4.01
C PRO A 82 16.27 7.47 2.96
N LYS A 83 16.71 6.79 1.88
CA LYS A 83 17.40 7.45 0.76
C LYS A 83 16.61 7.23 -0.51
N VAL A 84 16.33 8.31 -1.23
CA VAL A 84 15.67 8.24 -2.54
C VAL A 84 16.71 8.42 -3.64
N THR A 85 16.57 7.59 -4.67
CA THR A 85 17.23 7.75 -5.95
C THR A 85 16.15 8.04 -6.98
N GLU A 86 16.16 9.24 -7.52
CA GLU A 86 15.21 9.65 -8.56
C GLU A 86 15.72 9.21 -9.94
N GLY A 87 14.83 8.60 -10.72
CA GLY A 87 15.09 8.26 -12.10
C GLY A 87 14.83 9.44 -13.04
N GLN A 88 15.23 9.29 -14.30
CA GLN A 88 15.00 10.29 -15.31
C GLN A 88 13.49 10.53 -15.51
N ALA A 89 13.10 11.79 -15.52
CA ALA A 89 11.73 12.20 -15.84
C ALA A 89 11.48 12.07 -17.35
N VAL A 90 10.41 11.38 -17.71
CA VAL A 90 9.93 11.22 -19.09
C VAL A 90 8.60 11.93 -19.22
N GLU A 91 8.47 12.80 -20.21
CA GLU A 91 7.21 13.47 -20.51
C GLU A 91 6.24 12.51 -21.20
N ILE A 92 5.01 12.45 -20.71
CA ILE A 92 3.95 11.56 -21.18
C ILE A 92 2.80 12.40 -21.78
N GLU A 93 2.63 12.33 -23.11
CA GLU A 93 1.51 12.92 -23.85
C GLU A 93 1.23 14.39 -23.47
N GLU A 94 2.29 15.18 -23.28
CA GLU A 94 2.21 16.60 -22.87
C GLU A 94 1.37 16.87 -21.61
N SER A 95 1.01 15.84 -20.86
CA SER A 95 0.14 15.93 -19.69
C SER A 95 0.89 15.92 -18.37
N HIS A 96 1.92 15.10 -18.24
CA HIS A 96 2.68 14.93 -17.00
C HIS A 96 4.08 14.36 -17.23
N TYR A 97 4.93 14.48 -16.23
CA TYR A 97 6.22 13.79 -16.16
C TYR A 97 6.09 12.53 -15.32
N ARG A 98 6.75 11.46 -15.73
CA ARG A 98 6.82 10.18 -15.01
C ARG A 98 8.25 9.76 -14.82
N SER A 99 8.64 9.47 -13.58
CA SER A 99 9.96 8.95 -13.21
C SER A 99 9.82 7.64 -12.46
N LEU A 100 10.67 6.66 -12.78
CA LEU A 100 10.82 5.46 -11.96
C LEU A 100 11.94 5.74 -10.94
N CYS A 101 11.57 5.77 -9.68
CA CYS A 101 12.44 6.06 -8.55
C CYS A 101 12.57 4.85 -7.63
N THR A 102 13.52 4.90 -6.71
CA THR A 102 13.63 3.92 -5.63
C THR A 102 13.82 4.63 -4.29
N ILE A 103 13.27 4.05 -3.22
CA ILE A 103 13.53 4.49 -1.85
C ILE A 103 14.07 3.32 -1.03
N GLU A 104 15.22 3.50 -0.40
CA GLU A 104 15.73 2.57 0.61
C GLU A 104 15.03 2.86 1.93
N THR A 105 14.15 1.95 2.38
CA THR A 105 13.31 2.12 3.58
C THR A 105 13.87 1.40 4.80
N GLU A 106 14.75 0.42 4.60
CA GLU A 106 15.54 -0.29 5.60
C GLU A 106 16.91 -0.58 5.02
N PRO A 107 17.96 -0.88 5.82
CA PRO A 107 19.26 -1.23 5.29
C PRO A 107 19.21 -2.34 4.24
N GLY A 108 19.55 -2.02 2.99
CA GLY A 108 19.53 -2.94 1.86
C GLY A 108 18.13 -3.28 1.30
N ILE A 109 17.07 -2.66 1.78
CA ILE A 109 15.71 -2.86 1.27
C ILE A 109 15.27 -1.62 0.49
N SER A 110 15.19 -1.76 -0.82
CA SER A 110 14.79 -0.70 -1.74
C SER A 110 13.43 -0.99 -2.36
N ILE A 111 12.55 0.00 -2.30
CA ILE A 111 11.20 -0.06 -2.85
C ILE A 111 11.13 0.82 -4.09
N PRO A 112 10.93 0.27 -5.29
CA PRO A 112 10.70 1.06 -6.48
C PRO A 112 9.31 1.70 -6.45
N PHE A 113 9.22 2.90 -6.99
CA PHE A 113 7.95 3.61 -7.15
C PHE A 113 7.96 4.52 -8.37
N TYR A 114 6.82 4.77 -8.94
CA TYR A 114 6.67 5.84 -9.92
C TYR A 114 6.24 7.13 -9.25
N LEU A 115 6.94 8.21 -9.58
CA LEU A 115 6.54 9.58 -9.32
C LEU A 115 5.95 10.16 -10.60
N LEU A 116 4.70 10.61 -10.54
CA LEU A 116 4.01 11.27 -11.64
C LEU A 116 3.69 12.71 -11.21
N VAL A 117 4.18 13.69 -11.98
CA VAL A 117 4.01 15.12 -11.69
C VAL A 117 3.28 15.79 -12.85
N PRO A 118 2.15 16.48 -12.63
CA PRO A 118 1.45 17.18 -13.68
C PRO A 118 2.34 18.20 -14.39
N ARG A 119 2.18 18.35 -15.68
CA ARG A 119 2.82 19.46 -16.41
C ARG A 119 2.19 20.77 -15.97
N ALA A 120 2.95 21.59 -15.26
CA ALA A 120 2.44 22.86 -14.76
C ALA A 120 2.55 23.97 -15.82
N ALA A 121 1.49 24.75 -15.96
CA ALA A 121 1.53 26.00 -16.70
C ALA A 121 1.93 27.15 -15.75
N GLY A 122 3.20 27.19 -15.34
CA GLY A 122 3.71 28.28 -14.49
C GLY A 122 4.70 27.84 -13.43
N LYS A 123 5.45 28.80 -12.88
CA LYS A 123 6.39 28.56 -11.78
C LYS A 123 5.62 28.50 -10.45
N ASN A 124 6.03 27.60 -9.55
CA ASN A 124 5.51 27.46 -8.17
C ASN A 124 4.08 26.91 -8.05
N VAL A 125 3.56 26.17 -9.01
CA VAL A 125 2.28 25.46 -8.87
C VAL A 125 2.47 24.24 -7.99
N ARG A 126 1.63 24.11 -6.95
CA ARG A 126 1.59 22.92 -6.07
C ARG A 126 0.29 22.17 -6.29
N PHE A 127 0.39 20.85 -6.29
CA PHE A 127 -0.70 19.93 -6.53
C PHE A 127 -0.97 19.08 -5.29
N PRO A 128 -2.22 18.67 -5.04
CA PRO A 128 -2.51 17.67 -4.02
C PRO A 128 -1.77 16.38 -4.32
N LEU A 129 -1.42 15.63 -3.28
CA LEU A 129 -0.75 14.34 -3.37
C LEU A 129 -1.75 13.20 -3.43
N PHE A 130 -1.51 12.22 -4.30
CA PHE A 130 -2.25 10.96 -4.35
C PHE A 130 -1.28 9.77 -4.22
N LEU A 131 -1.31 9.05 -3.11
CA LEU A 131 -0.51 7.85 -2.87
C LEU A 131 -1.34 6.60 -3.19
N CYS A 132 -0.86 5.77 -4.13
CA CYS A 132 -1.62 4.67 -4.73
C CYS A 132 -0.94 3.31 -4.52
N PRO A 133 -0.96 2.68 -3.34
CA PRO A 133 -0.44 1.33 -3.17
C PRO A 133 -1.34 0.32 -3.88
N HIS A 134 -0.72 -0.61 -4.62
CA HIS A 134 -1.45 -1.66 -5.32
C HIS A 134 -1.68 -2.89 -4.42
N GLY A 135 -2.65 -3.75 -4.82
CA GLY A 135 -2.94 -5.03 -4.17
C GLY A 135 -2.15 -6.20 -4.76
N HIS A 136 -2.77 -7.38 -4.79
CA HIS A 136 -2.17 -8.60 -5.34
C HIS A 136 -2.11 -8.54 -6.89
N ASP A 137 -1.24 -7.69 -7.39
CA ASP A 137 -0.89 -7.58 -8.80
C ASP A 137 0.63 -7.49 -8.92
N ARG A 138 1.25 -8.52 -9.49
CA ARG A 138 2.72 -8.61 -9.63
C ARG A 138 3.31 -7.48 -10.48
N HIS A 139 2.51 -6.88 -11.34
CA HIS A 139 2.86 -5.71 -12.17
C HIS A 139 2.17 -4.42 -11.71
N GLY A 140 1.74 -4.39 -10.45
CA GLY A 140 0.82 -3.38 -9.93
C GLY A 140 1.32 -1.95 -10.00
N LEU A 141 2.55 -1.67 -9.56
CA LEU A 141 3.12 -0.32 -9.65
C LEU A 141 3.17 0.19 -11.10
N HIS A 142 3.53 -0.68 -12.06
CA HIS A 142 3.59 -0.33 -13.47
C HIS A 142 2.20 -0.04 -14.03
N SER A 143 1.25 -0.96 -13.78
CA SER A 143 -0.15 -0.80 -14.22
C SER A 143 -0.74 0.51 -13.71
N TYR A 144 -0.51 0.83 -12.44
CA TYR A 144 -1.00 2.06 -11.81
C TYR A 144 -0.41 3.32 -12.44
N ALA A 145 0.85 3.26 -12.85
CA ALA A 145 1.55 4.37 -13.49
C ALA A 145 1.34 4.46 -15.03
N GLY A 146 0.46 3.63 -15.61
CA GLY A 146 0.21 3.61 -17.05
C GLY A 146 1.32 2.95 -17.87
N VAL A 147 2.07 2.02 -17.28
CA VAL A 147 3.09 1.22 -17.95
C VAL A 147 2.56 -0.20 -18.14
N TYR A 148 2.48 -0.66 -19.38
CA TYR A 148 1.82 -1.91 -19.71
C TYR A 148 2.79 -2.90 -20.36
N ARG A 149 2.59 -4.19 -20.12
CA ARG A 149 3.40 -5.28 -20.71
C ARG A 149 3.22 -5.38 -22.22
N ASN A 150 1.97 -5.22 -22.69
CA ASN A 150 1.57 -5.32 -24.09
C ASN A 150 0.17 -4.69 -24.27
N LYS A 151 -0.33 -4.69 -25.53
CA LYS A 151 -1.63 -4.11 -25.88
C LYS A 151 -2.79 -4.78 -25.13
N VAL A 152 -2.80 -6.09 -25.01
CA VAL A 152 -3.86 -6.84 -24.31
C VAL A 152 -3.91 -6.47 -22.84
N HIS A 153 -2.74 -6.43 -22.19
CA HIS A 153 -2.64 -6.01 -20.79
C HIS A 153 -3.12 -4.55 -20.61
N ARG A 154 -2.76 -3.65 -21.53
CA ARG A 154 -3.25 -2.27 -21.54
C ARG A 154 -4.78 -2.21 -21.57
N GLU A 155 -5.40 -2.91 -22.51
CA GLU A 155 -6.86 -2.95 -22.65
C GLU A 155 -7.55 -3.48 -21.38
N GLN A 156 -7.01 -4.54 -20.77
CA GLN A 156 -7.51 -5.10 -19.50
C GLN A 156 -7.41 -4.09 -18.35
N ILE A 157 -6.27 -3.39 -18.22
CA ILE A 157 -6.08 -2.40 -17.16
C ILE A 157 -7.01 -1.20 -17.38
N LEU A 158 -7.06 -0.66 -18.57
CA LEU A 158 -7.92 0.50 -18.86
C LEU A 158 -9.41 0.16 -18.74
N GLY A 159 -9.83 -1.03 -19.18
CA GLY A 159 -11.22 -1.47 -19.08
C GLY A 159 -11.75 -1.57 -17.65
N ARG A 160 -10.86 -1.77 -16.67
CA ARG A 160 -11.23 -1.79 -15.23
C ARG A 160 -10.81 -0.53 -14.46
N GLY A 161 -10.30 0.50 -15.15
CA GLY A 161 -9.80 1.71 -14.50
C GLY A 161 -8.58 1.49 -13.60
N GLY A 162 -7.75 0.47 -13.91
CA GLY A 162 -6.64 0.04 -13.05
C GLY A 162 -5.38 0.92 -13.13
N ASN A 163 -5.34 1.93 -13.97
CA ASN A 163 -4.25 2.91 -14.08
C ASN A 163 -4.43 4.09 -13.11
N ILE A 164 -4.59 3.80 -11.85
CA ILE A 164 -5.07 4.73 -10.81
C ILE A 164 -4.18 5.96 -10.69
N ALA A 165 -2.85 5.80 -10.64
CA ALA A 165 -1.92 6.93 -10.51
C ALA A 165 -1.89 7.79 -11.79
N GLU A 166 -1.97 7.18 -12.98
CA GLU A 166 -2.07 7.92 -14.24
C GLU A 166 -3.38 8.73 -14.28
N GLN A 167 -4.48 8.17 -13.84
CA GLN A 167 -5.74 8.90 -13.75
C GLN A 167 -5.67 10.05 -12.74
N ALA A 168 -4.99 9.87 -11.61
CA ALA A 168 -4.82 10.91 -10.59
C ALA A 168 -3.99 12.08 -11.13
N VAL A 169 -2.84 11.82 -11.79
CA VAL A 169 -2.00 12.89 -12.33
C VAL A 169 -2.70 13.67 -13.43
N ARG A 170 -3.48 13.03 -14.29
CA ARG A 170 -4.30 13.71 -15.31
C ARG A 170 -5.41 14.60 -14.72
N ARG A 171 -5.75 14.39 -13.44
CA ARG A 171 -6.71 15.20 -12.66
C ARG A 171 -6.03 16.27 -11.79
N GLY A 172 -4.73 16.48 -11.98
CA GLY A 172 -3.99 17.52 -11.27
C GLY A 172 -3.50 17.12 -9.89
N PHE A 173 -3.20 15.82 -9.67
CA PHE A 173 -2.49 15.36 -8.48
C PHE A 173 -1.04 15.04 -8.81
N VAL A 174 -0.12 15.30 -7.90
CA VAL A 174 1.14 14.54 -7.89
C VAL A 174 0.78 13.12 -7.42
N ALA A 175 1.17 12.09 -8.16
CA ALA A 175 0.81 10.73 -7.83
C ALA A 175 2.05 9.86 -7.58
N LEU A 176 1.99 9.01 -6.53
CA LEU A 176 2.97 7.98 -6.23
C LEU A 176 2.35 6.60 -6.41
N ALA A 177 2.97 5.77 -7.25
CA ALA A 177 2.61 4.37 -7.41
C ALA A 177 3.76 3.48 -6.92
N PRO A 178 3.82 3.16 -5.62
CA PRO A 178 4.87 2.32 -5.06
C PRO A 178 4.63 0.83 -5.33
N ALA A 179 5.73 0.07 -5.44
CA ALA A 179 5.67 -1.38 -5.30
C ALA A 179 5.23 -1.75 -3.88
N THR A 180 4.25 -2.61 -3.74
CA THR A 180 3.80 -3.09 -2.43
C THR A 180 4.60 -4.33 -2.06
N ARG A 181 5.39 -4.24 -0.99
CA ARG A 181 6.32 -5.29 -0.53
C ARG A 181 5.61 -6.64 -0.43
N GLY A 182 6.20 -7.66 -1.08
CA GLY A 182 5.68 -9.03 -1.15
C GLY A 182 4.48 -9.22 -2.11
N LEU A 183 4.08 -8.19 -2.86
CA LEU A 183 2.97 -8.27 -3.82
C LEU A 183 3.41 -7.94 -5.26
N ALA A 184 4.44 -7.09 -5.44
CA ALA A 184 5.02 -6.75 -6.74
C ALA A 184 6.23 -7.64 -7.04
N ASP A 185 6.50 -7.89 -8.33
CA ASP A 185 7.64 -8.72 -8.77
C ASP A 185 8.99 -8.16 -8.28
N GLU A 186 9.14 -6.85 -8.21
CA GLU A 186 10.36 -6.15 -7.84
C GLU A 186 10.72 -6.29 -6.35
N VAL A 187 9.75 -6.64 -5.51
CA VAL A 187 9.87 -6.67 -4.03
C VAL A 187 9.34 -7.96 -3.44
N LEU A 188 9.46 -9.06 -4.18
CA LEU A 188 9.08 -10.39 -3.71
C LEU A 188 10.07 -10.90 -2.66
N VAL A 189 9.54 -11.57 -1.65
CA VAL A 189 10.36 -12.34 -0.72
C VAL A 189 10.71 -13.69 -1.36
N PRO A 190 12.01 -14.04 -1.45
CA PRO A 190 12.43 -15.29 -2.06
C PRO A 190 11.82 -16.52 -1.39
N ASP A 191 11.34 -17.45 -2.20
CA ASP A 191 10.91 -18.80 -1.77
C ASP A 191 11.57 -19.86 -2.66
N PRO A 192 12.91 -20.04 -2.55
CA PRO A 192 13.69 -20.88 -3.47
C PRO A 192 13.29 -22.37 -3.45
N ARG A 193 12.58 -22.80 -2.43
CA ARG A 193 12.09 -24.18 -2.28
C ARG A 193 10.61 -24.34 -2.64
N GLY A 194 9.93 -23.25 -3.05
CA GLY A 194 8.51 -23.26 -3.39
C GLY A 194 7.57 -23.72 -2.28
N ARG A 195 8.00 -23.65 -1.00
CA ARG A 195 7.24 -24.16 0.14
C ARG A 195 5.94 -23.40 0.42
N HIS A 196 5.87 -22.17 -0.04
CA HIS A 196 4.73 -21.28 0.19
C HIS A 196 3.79 -21.18 -1.02
N GLY A 197 4.05 -22.00 -2.04
CA GLY A 197 3.28 -22.05 -3.29
C GLY A 197 3.40 -20.76 -4.11
N ASN A 198 2.47 -20.55 -5.05
CA ASN A 198 2.51 -19.41 -5.96
C ASN A 198 2.04 -18.07 -5.35
N ARG A 199 1.97 -17.98 -4.03
CA ARG A 199 1.50 -16.76 -3.34
C ARG A 199 2.66 -16.07 -2.62
N PRO A 200 3.29 -15.06 -3.22
CA PRO A 200 4.46 -14.36 -2.66
C PRO A 200 4.21 -13.79 -1.26
N CYS A 201 2.99 -13.32 -0.99
CA CYS A 201 2.61 -12.81 0.32
C CYS A 201 2.74 -13.84 1.45
N ARG A 202 2.70 -15.15 1.18
CA ARG A 202 2.92 -16.19 2.18
C ARG A 202 4.39 -16.27 2.59
N ALA A 203 5.31 -16.20 1.65
CA ALA A 203 6.74 -16.16 1.94
C ALA A 203 7.06 -14.96 2.83
N GLN A 204 6.59 -13.77 2.48
CA GLN A 204 6.72 -12.57 3.30
C GLN A 204 6.13 -12.78 4.70
N PHE A 205 4.91 -13.32 4.81
CA PHE A 205 4.28 -13.57 6.10
C PHE A 205 5.13 -14.46 7.01
N MET A 206 5.68 -15.54 6.48
CA MET A 206 6.52 -16.45 7.26
C MET A 206 7.83 -15.79 7.71
N HIS A 207 8.48 -15.00 6.84
CA HIS A 207 9.67 -14.25 7.21
C HIS A 207 9.37 -13.20 8.28
N CYS A 208 8.28 -12.46 8.13
CA CYS A 208 7.85 -11.49 9.14
C CYS A 208 7.57 -12.15 10.49
N LEU A 209 6.88 -13.32 10.49
CA LEU A 209 6.57 -14.05 11.72
C LEU A 209 7.83 -14.44 12.48
N VAL A 210 8.84 -15.00 11.80
CA VAL A 210 10.13 -15.35 12.40
C VAL A 210 10.87 -14.12 12.92
N ALA A 211 10.77 -12.98 12.21
CA ALA A 211 11.38 -11.72 12.61
C ALA A 211 10.61 -10.95 13.70
N GLY A 212 9.45 -11.45 14.14
CA GLY A 212 8.57 -10.75 15.09
C GLY A 212 7.96 -9.47 14.50
N ARG A 213 7.68 -9.47 13.19
CA ARG A 213 7.06 -8.40 12.41
C ARG A 213 5.78 -8.89 11.75
N THR A 214 5.08 -8.01 11.07
CA THR A 214 3.98 -8.37 10.18
C THR A 214 4.18 -7.76 8.80
N PRO A 215 3.66 -8.36 7.72
CA PRO A 215 3.71 -7.75 6.40
C PRO A 215 3.05 -6.37 6.34
N ILE A 216 2.02 -6.15 7.14
CA ILE A 216 1.34 -4.85 7.17
C ILE A 216 2.21 -3.77 7.81
N ALA A 217 2.98 -4.10 8.87
CA ALA A 217 3.92 -3.15 9.47
C ALA A 217 5.01 -2.71 8.50
N GLU A 218 5.62 -3.66 7.77
CA GLU A 218 6.64 -3.36 6.76
C GLU A 218 6.10 -2.44 5.67
N ARG A 219 4.88 -2.72 5.18
CA ARG A 219 4.23 -1.91 4.15
C ARG A 219 3.83 -0.52 4.64
N ILE A 220 3.35 -0.40 5.89
CA ILE A 220 3.05 0.91 6.49
C ILE A 220 4.34 1.73 6.63
N TRP A 221 5.42 1.11 7.07
CA TRP A 221 6.73 1.75 7.18
C TRP A 221 7.19 2.31 5.83
N ASP A 222 7.08 1.51 4.76
CA ASP A 222 7.41 1.95 3.40
C ASP A 222 6.59 3.17 2.98
N MET A 223 5.28 3.16 3.27
CA MET A 223 4.40 4.30 2.94
C MET A 223 4.74 5.55 3.75
N GLN A 224 5.09 5.41 5.03
CA GLN A 224 5.52 6.53 5.86
C GLN A 224 6.84 7.14 5.36
N CYS A 225 7.83 6.31 5.00
CA CYS A 225 9.07 6.78 4.39
C CYS A 225 8.83 7.54 3.08
N LEU A 226 7.92 7.06 2.24
CA LEU A 226 7.54 7.74 1.00
C LEU A 226 6.81 9.05 1.25
N LEU A 227 5.87 9.08 2.20
CA LEU A 227 5.15 10.29 2.58
C LEU A 227 6.10 11.36 3.13
N ASP A 228 7.00 10.99 4.03
CA ASP A 228 7.96 11.92 4.62
C ASP A 228 8.87 12.54 3.57
N TRP A 229 9.28 11.76 2.58
CA TRP A 229 10.08 12.27 1.47
C TRP A 229 9.27 13.18 0.54
N VAL A 230 8.10 12.75 0.08
CA VAL A 230 7.36 13.43 -0.98
C VAL A 230 6.72 14.74 -0.52
N VAL A 231 6.40 14.90 0.76
CA VAL A 231 5.84 16.17 1.29
C VAL A 231 6.86 17.32 1.23
N ALA A 232 8.14 17.02 1.06
CA ALA A 232 9.19 18.00 0.81
C ALA A 232 9.36 18.33 -0.69
N HIS A 233 8.73 17.59 -1.60
CA HIS A 233 8.83 17.83 -3.03
C HIS A 233 8.16 19.16 -3.42
N PRO A 234 8.81 20.03 -4.24
CA PRO A 234 8.36 21.41 -4.50
C PRO A 234 6.99 21.49 -5.17
N SER A 235 6.58 20.46 -5.92
CA SER A 235 5.28 20.43 -6.61
C SER A 235 4.15 19.90 -5.71
N VAL A 236 4.39 19.53 -4.45
CA VAL A 236 3.38 18.92 -3.57
C VAL A 236 2.80 19.95 -2.62
N ASP A 237 1.47 19.97 -2.55
CA ASP A 237 0.72 20.61 -1.48
C ASP A 237 0.52 19.62 -0.33
N LYS A 238 1.34 19.76 0.70
CA LYS A 238 1.36 18.86 1.86
C LYS A 238 0.10 18.89 2.73
N GLU A 239 -0.77 19.88 2.55
CA GLU A 239 -2.04 20.00 3.28
C GLU A 239 -3.16 19.20 2.59
N ARG A 240 -2.95 18.76 1.35
CA ARG A 240 -3.93 18.01 0.56
C ARG A 240 -3.37 16.67 0.11
N ILE A 241 -3.50 15.68 0.99
CA ILE A 241 -2.99 14.31 0.77
C ILE A 241 -4.15 13.33 0.72
N VAL A 242 -4.17 12.52 -0.33
CA VAL A 242 -5.12 11.42 -0.52
C VAL A 242 -4.33 10.11 -0.65
N MET A 243 -4.82 9.07 -0.04
CA MET A 243 -4.30 7.72 -0.23
C MET A 243 -5.46 6.79 -0.63
N SER A 244 -5.26 5.99 -1.66
CA SER A 244 -6.25 5.01 -2.11
C SER A 244 -5.57 3.85 -2.81
N GLY A 245 -6.13 2.65 -2.65
CA GLY A 245 -5.64 1.45 -3.30
C GLY A 245 -6.71 0.38 -3.41
N ASN A 246 -6.50 -0.61 -4.28
CA ASN A 246 -7.42 -1.71 -4.47
C ASN A 246 -6.95 -2.95 -3.69
N SER A 247 -7.89 -3.76 -3.17
CA SER A 247 -7.61 -5.04 -2.49
C SER A 247 -6.59 -4.88 -1.35
N GLY A 248 -5.44 -5.54 -1.42
CA GLY A 248 -4.34 -5.38 -0.45
C GLY A 248 -3.84 -3.95 -0.31
N GLY A 249 -3.89 -3.15 -1.40
CA GLY A 249 -3.61 -1.72 -1.37
C GLY A 249 -4.66 -0.93 -0.58
N GLY A 250 -5.93 -1.31 -0.67
CA GLY A 250 -7.01 -0.73 0.15
C GLY A 250 -6.84 -1.03 1.64
N VAL A 251 -6.46 -2.26 1.98
CA VAL A 251 -6.10 -2.64 3.36
C VAL A 251 -4.94 -1.79 3.87
N LEU A 252 -3.87 -1.67 3.07
CA LEU A 252 -2.71 -0.85 3.41
C LEU A 252 -3.10 0.63 3.61
N THR A 253 -3.95 1.16 2.73
CA THR A 253 -4.49 2.52 2.86
C THR A 253 -5.20 2.73 4.19
N ALA A 254 -6.12 1.82 4.56
CA ALA A 254 -6.88 1.92 5.80
C ALA A 254 -5.97 1.90 7.05
N TYR A 255 -4.99 0.99 7.08
CA TYR A 255 -4.05 0.90 8.21
C TYR A 255 -3.10 2.11 8.27
N THR A 256 -2.57 2.56 7.12
CA THR A 256 -1.69 3.73 7.09
C THR A 256 -2.44 4.98 7.57
N ALA A 257 -3.64 5.23 7.05
CA ALA A 257 -4.45 6.38 7.46
C ALA A 257 -4.88 6.33 8.93
N ALA A 258 -5.05 5.13 9.51
CA ALA A 258 -5.41 4.98 10.92
C ALA A 258 -4.20 5.22 11.86
N ILE A 259 -2.98 5.03 11.37
CA ILE A 259 -1.74 5.10 12.17
C ILE A 259 -1.02 6.43 12.01
N ASP A 260 -1.09 7.06 10.86
CA ASP A 260 -0.47 8.34 10.56
C ASP A 260 -1.35 9.51 11.02
#